data_572139b9f8dce11a1a60452f717504b5
#
_entry.id   572139b9f8dce11a1a60452f717504b5
#
_cell.length_a   1.000
_cell.length_b   1.000
_cell.length_c   1.000
_cell.angle_alpha   90.00
_cell.angle_beta   90.00
_cell.angle_gamma   90.00
#
_symmetry.space_group_name_H-M   'P 1'
#
loop_
_entity.id
_entity.type
_entity.pdbx_description
1 polymer ?
#
loop_
_entity_poly.entity_id
_entity_poly.type
_entity_poly.pdbx_seq_one_letter_code
_entity_poly.pdbx_strand_id
1 'polypeptide(L)'
;MSTSLQRQALDSLAPVAGLLYELGTLFHNAGHELALVGGPVRDAFLGRTSPLADLDFTTSAEPTQIQRLLDGWAENSWDTGIAFGTISASKNERQIEITTYRSENYNPDSRKPDVEFGSELAADLGRRDFTVNAMALILPTLEFVDLFEGLKDLEKKILRTPFTPVQSFSDDPLRMLRAARFASQLQFSIATDVIDAMREMAPRLDIVSAERIREELIKIVMSNHPRVGLTVMVETGLAEYVLPELPLLQLEEDEHHHHKDVYEHTLKVLEQAIDLETGHEPQLPGDLILRMAALLHDIGKPKTRKFESDGRVSFHHHEVVGARMTKKRMKSLRFSNEQIDEVSQLVELHLRFHGYGTGEWSDSAVRRYVRDAGPLLSRLHKLTRADSTTRSKRRAEALQKAYDGLEQRIADLQEQEELDSIRPDLNGAQIMEILGIGPGREVGEAYKFLLELRLDQGPLAPQLAQEQLLLWWSERG
;
A
#
# COMPACT_ATOMS: atom_id res chain seq x y z
N MET A 1 10.48 37.07 -5.89
CA MET A 1 10.56 35.59 -6.15
C MET A 1 12.00 35.16 -6.12
N SER A 2 12.30 34.07 -5.47
CA SER A 2 13.68 33.55 -5.47
C SER A 2 14.02 33.03 -6.86
N THR A 3 14.86 33.74 -7.59
CA THR A 3 15.42 33.36 -8.89
C THR A 3 16.07 31.96 -8.86
N SER A 4 16.41 31.47 -7.69
CA SER A 4 17.00 30.16 -7.41
C SER A 4 15.99 29.02 -7.62
N LEU A 5 14.77 29.10 -7.08
CA LEU A 5 13.75 28.05 -7.22
C LEU A 5 13.22 27.94 -8.66
N GLN A 6 13.04 29.06 -9.34
CA GLN A 6 12.66 29.03 -10.75
C GLN A 6 13.73 28.37 -11.63
N ARG A 7 15.00 28.66 -11.36
CA ARG A 7 16.11 27.99 -12.06
C ARG A 7 16.11 26.49 -11.78
N GLN A 8 15.95 26.09 -10.52
CA GLN A 8 15.83 24.67 -10.14
C GLN A 8 14.67 23.97 -10.86
N ALA A 9 13.51 24.63 -10.97
CA ALA A 9 12.36 24.06 -11.68
C ALA A 9 12.66 23.87 -13.18
N LEU A 10 13.28 24.87 -13.82
CA LEU A 10 13.67 24.76 -15.23
C LEU A 10 14.73 23.69 -15.47
N ASP A 11 15.75 23.59 -14.61
CA ASP A 11 16.77 22.55 -14.68
C ASP A 11 16.13 21.16 -14.51
N SER A 12 15.17 21.03 -13.62
CA SER A 12 14.43 19.79 -13.39
C SER A 12 13.54 19.38 -14.57
N LEU A 13 13.02 20.34 -15.35
CA LEU A 13 12.22 20.09 -16.56
C LEU A 13 13.05 19.94 -17.82
N ALA A 14 14.36 20.17 -17.78
CA ALA A 14 15.24 20.08 -18.95
C ALA A 14 15.09 18.74 -19.72
N PRO A 15 14.94 17.56 -19.08
CA PRO A 15 14.75 16.29 -19.79
C PRO A 15 13.48 16.20 -20.63
N VAL A 16 12.49 17.04 -20.36
CA VAL A 16 11.19 17.09 -21.06
C VAL A 16 10.97 18.38 -21.85
N ALA A 17 11.93 19.30 -21.84
CA ALA A 17 11.80 20.61 -22.44
C ALA A 17 11.42 20.57 -23.92
N GLY A 18 11.99 19.63 -24.70
CA GLY A 18 11.63 19.43 -26.10
C GLY A 18 10.17 19.07 -26.29
N LEU A 19 9.67 18.10 -25.52
CA LEU A 19 8.27 17.68 -25.55
C LEU A 19 7.31 18.81 -25.13
N LEU A 20 7.66 19.54 -24.07
CA LEU A 20 6.86 20.68 -23.61
C LEU A 20 6.78 21.79 -24.67
N TYR A 21 7.89 22.07 -25.34
CA TYR A 21 7.94 23.07 -26.40
C TYR A 21 7.13 22.64 -27.63
N GLU A 22 7.30 21.39 -28.09
CA GLU A 22 6.54 20.85 -29.22
C GLU A 22 5.05 20.88 -28.97
N LEU A 23 4.61 20.33 -27.83
CA LEU A 23 3.20 20.24 -27.48
C LEU A 23 2.61 21.65 -27.26
N GLY A 24 3.31 22.53 -26.55
CA GLY A 24 2.90 23.91 -26.34
C GLY A 24 2.76 24.67 -27.64
N THR A 25 3.70 24.51 -28.61
CA THR A 25 3.64 25.13 -29.92
C THR A 25 2.47 24.60 -30.75
N LEU A 26 2.18 23.31 -30.66
CA LEU A 26 1.06 22.66 -31.35
C LEU A 26 -0.29 23.31 -30.95
N PHE A 27 -0.52 23.44 -29.64
CA PHE A 27 -1.75 24.06 -29.12
C PHE A 27 -1.81 25.56 -29.40
N HIS A 28 -0.71 26.27 -29.19
CA HIS A 28 -0.62 27.71 -29.45
C HIS A 28 -0.95 28.06 -30.92
N ASN A 29 -0.40 27.32 -31.87
CA ASN A 29 -0.67 27.51 -33.30
C ASN A 29 -2.12 27.23 -33.68
N ALA A 30 -2.81 26.42 -32.90
CA ALA A 30 -4.24 26.14 -33.05
C ALA A 30 -5.14 27.18 -32.33
N GLY A 31 -4.55 28.17 -31.66
CA GLY A 31 -5.25 29.22 -30.92
C GLY A 31 -5.73 28.78 -29.53
N HIS A 32 -5.13 27.74 -28.96
CA HIS A 32 -5.47 27.23 -27.65
C HIS A 32 -4.34 27.46 -26.64
N GLU A 33 -4.72 27.79 -25.42
CA GLU A 33 -3.80 27.81 -24.28
C GLU A 33 -3.54 26.40 -23.78
N LEU A 34 -2.30 26.10 -23.40
CA LEU A 34 -1.90 24.85 -22.76
C LEU A 34 -0.95 25.15 -21.61
N ALA A 35 -1.19 24.55 -20.45
CA ALA A 35 -0.32 24.67 -19.30
C ALA A 35 0.01 23.31 -18.68
N LEU A 36 1.30 23.12 -18.30
CA LEU A 36 1.71 22.04 -17.41
C LEU A 36 1.24 22.38 -16.00
N VAL A 37 0.66 21.43 -15.26
CA VAL A 37 0.02 21.70 -13.97
C VAL A 37 0.24 20.57 -12.95
N GLY A 38 -0.09 20.83 -11.69
CA GLY A 38 -0.21 19.78 -10.66
C GLY A 38 1.12 19.24 -10.17
N GLY A 39 1.18 17.91 -10.02
CA GLY A 39 2.35 17.19 -9.53
C GLY A 39 3.65 17.52 -10.26
N PRO A 40 3.68 17.47 -11.59
CA PRO A 40 4.88 17.81 -12.38
C PRO A 40 5.46 19.18 -12.07
N VAL A 41 4.62 20.22 -11.93
CA VAL A 41 5.08 21.58 -11.58
C VAL A 41 5.64 21.62 -10.16
N ARG A 42 4.87 21.09 -9.19
CA ARG A 42 5.32 21.00 -7.80
C ARG A 42 6.66 20.29 -7.67
N ASP A 43 6.79 19.11 -8.30
CA ASP A 43 7.97 18.26 -8.18
C ASP A 43 9.18 18.87 -8.88
N ALA A 44 8.98 19.64 -9.96
CA ALA A 44 10.03 20.43 -10.59
C ALA A 44 10.61 21.48 -9.62
N PHE A 45 9.76 22.22 -8.89
CA PHE A 45 10.21 23.17 -7.87
C PHE A 45 10.89 22.49 -6.66
N LEU A 46 10.53 21.22 -6.37
CA LEU A 46 11.19 20.43 -5.33
C LEU A 46 12.48 19.76 -5.79
N GLY A 47 12.84 19.84 -7.07
CA GLY A 47 13.98 19.13 -7.65
C GLY A 47 13.77 17.59 -7.67
N ARG A 48 12.52 17.13 -7.71
CA ARG A 48 12.12 15.72 -7.66
C ARG A 48 11.57 15.27 -9.02
N THR A 49 12.37 15.32 -10.05
CA THR A 49 11.90 14.83 -11.37
C THR A 49 12.24 13.37 -11.57
N SER A 50 11.22 12.57 -11.87
CA SER A 50 11.42 11.22 -12.40
C SER A 50 11.45 11.28 -13.93
N PRO A 51 12.40 10.62 -14.58
CA PRO A 51 12.44 10.52 -16.05
C PRO A 51 11.19 9.92 -16.67
N LEU A 52 10.38 9.19 -15.90
CA LEU A 52 9.16 8.49 -16.34
C LEU A 52 7.89 9.03 -15.67
N ALA A 53 7.94 10.22 -15.02
CA ALA A 53 6.74 10.78 -14.41
C ALA A 53 5.70 11.15 -15.47
N ASP A 54 4.44 10.87 -15.17
CA ASP A 54 3.30 11.32 -15.97
C ASP A 54 3.26 12.85 -16.01
N LEU A 55 2.85 13.40 -17.15
CA LEU A 55 2.76 14.83 -17.35
C LEU A 55 1.28 15.24 -17.45
N ASP A 56 0.85 16.08 -16.52
CA ASP A 56 -0.52 16.59 -16.45
C ASP A 56 -0.59 18.00 -17.08
N PHE A 57 -1.47 18.13 -18.04
CA PHE A 57 -1.73 19.41 -18.70
C PHE A 57 -3.19 19.82 -18.56
N THR A 58 -3.39 21.12 -18.63
CA THR A 58 -4.73 21.71 -18.75
C THR A 58 -4.79 22.70 -19.91
N THR A 59 -5.92 22.81 -20.60
CA THR A 59 -6.04 23.57 -21.84
C THR A 59 -7.42 24.20 -22.03
N SER A 60 -7.48 25.28 -22.83
CA SER A 60 -8.73 25.86 -23.31
C SER A 60 -9.38 25.04 -24.45
N ALA A 61 -8.69 24.07 -25.03
CA ALA A 61 -9.22 23.21 -26.09
C ALA A 61 -10.24 22.20 -25.53
N GLU A 62 -11.33 21.99 -26.26
CA GLU A 62 -12.29 20.94 -25.95
C GLU A 62 -11.74 19.53 -26.27
N PRO A 63 -12.27 18.43 -25.69
CA PRO A 63 -11.74 17.10 -25.89
C PRO A 63 -11.60 16.67 -27.35
N THR A 64 -12.56 17.02 -28.19
CA THR A 64 -12.51 16.73 -29.63
C THR A 64 -11.42 17.49 -30.37
N GLN A 65 -11.09 18.70 -29.91
CA GLN A 65 -9.98 19.50 -30.43
C GLN A 65 -8.64 18.93 -29.97
N ILE A 66 -8.53 18.51 -28.69
CA ILE A 66 -7.36 17.84 -28.15
C ILE A 66 -7.05 16.58 -28.97
N GLN A 67 -8.05 15.72 -29.24
CA GLN A 67 -7.85 14.51 -30.05
C GLN A 67 -7.30 14.84 -31.43
N ARG A 68 -7.87 15.84 -32.11
CA ARG A 68 -7.39 16.26 -33.44
C ARG A 68 -5.97 16.81 -33.43
N LEU A 69 -5.59 17.54 -32.39
CA LEU A 69 -4.24 18.08 -32.23
C LEU A 69 -3.21 16.99 -31.97
N LEU A 70 -3.59 15.97 -31.20
CA LEU A 70 -2.72 14.84 -30.90
C LEU A 70 -2.58 13.83 -32.06
N ASP A 71 -3.51 13.87 -33.03
CA ASP A 71 -3.45 13.01 -34.22
C ASP A 71 -2.18 13.29 -35.03
N GLY A 72 -1.40 12.24 -35.27
CA GLY A 72 -0.08 12.32 -35.91
C GLY A 72 1.05 12.90 -35.07
N TRP A 73 0.78 13.43 -33.86
CA TRP A 73 1.80 13.86 -32.91
C TRP A 73 2.07 12.80 -31.83
N ALA A 74 1.03 12.23 -31.23
CA ALA A 74 1.15 11.16 -30.21
C ALA A 74 1.39 9.79 -30.85
N GLU A 75 2.08 8.89 -30.15
CA GLU A 75 2.24 7.49 -30.53
C GLU A 75 0.93 6.71 -30.32
N ASN A 76 0.24 6.98 -29.22
CA ASN A 76 -1.08 6.47 -28.91
C ASN A 76 -1.90 7.54 -28.20
N SER A 77 -3.23 7.46 -28.31
CA SER A 77 -4.15 8.30 -27.54
C SER A 77 -5.39 7.51 -27.10
N TRP A 78 -5.95 7.88 -25.96
CA TRP A 78 -7.11 7.23 -25.35
C TRP A 78 -8.12 8.29 -24.90
N ASP A 79 -9.39 7.94 -24.96
CA ASP A 79 -10.52 8.79 -24.57
C ASP A 79 -11.21 8.33 -23.27
N THR A 80 -10.57 7.47 -22.51
CA THR A 80 -11.13 6.88 -21.28
C THR A 80 -11.64 7.94 -20.29
N GLY A 81 -11.03 9.14 -20.29
CA GLY A 81 -11.42 10.27 -19.44
C GLY A 81 -12.30 11.32 -20.12
N ILE A 82 -12.78 11.09 -21.34
CA ILE A 82 -13.48 12.12 -22.16
C ILE A 82 -14.72 12.69 -21.47
N ALA A 83 -15.45 11.87 -20.70
CA ALA A 83 -16.61 12.32 -19.92
C ALA A 83 -16.24 13.38 -18.85
N PHE A 84 -14.97 13.46 -18.49
CA PHE A 84 -14.40 14.44 -17.56
C PHE A 84 -13.51 15.47 -18.26
N GLY A 85 -13.54 15.52 -19.57
CA GLY A 85 -12.75 16.46 -20.36
C GLY A 85 -11.28 16.08 -20.53
N THR A 86 -10.88 14.84 -20.19
CA THR A 86 -9.48 14.39 -20.23
C THR A 86 -9.24 13.47 -21.42
N ILE A 87 -8.17 13.74 -22.17
CA ILE A 87 -7.60 12.87 -23.19
C ILE A 87 -6.20 12.46 -22.70
N SER A 88 -5.96 11.16 -22.69
CA SER A 88 -4.65 10.59 -22.37
C SER A 88 -3.90 10.25 -23.66
N ALA A 89 -2.59 10.40 -23.65
CA ALA A 89 -1.73 10.06 -24.79
C ALA A 89 -0.39 9.49 -24.32
N SER A 90 0.36 8.87 -25.23
CA SER A 90 1.76 8.51 -25.00
C SER A 90 2.67 9.08 -26.06
N LYS A 91 3.86 9.51 -25.64
CA LYS A 91 4.95 9.92 -26.50
C LYS A 91 6.31 9.74 -25.81
N ASN A 92 7.27 9.17 -26.50
CA ASN A 92 8.61 8.91 -25.97
C ASN A 92 8.56 8.16 -24.61
N GLU A 93 7.78 7.07 -24.55
CA GLU A 93 7.57 6.24 -23.35
C GLU A 93 6.92 6.97 -22.16
N ARG A 94 6.37 8.19 -22.37
CA ARG A 94 5.71 8.97 -21.33
C ARG A 94 4.21 8.95 -21.51
N GLN A 95 3.52 8.90 -20.39
CA GLN A 95 2.08 9.17 -20.34
C GLN A 95 1.84 10.67 -20.19
N ILE A 96 0.86 11.15 -20.91
CA ILE A 96 0.45 12.55 -20.99
C ILE A 96 -1.05 12.59 -20.77
N GLU A 97 -1.51 13.39 -19.83
CA GLU A 97 -2.94 13.65 -19.62
C GLU A 97 -3.23 15.12 -19.89
N ILE A 98 -4.16 15.39 -20.81
CA ILE A 98 -4.58 16.74 -21.19
C ILE A 98 -6.04 16.91 -20.85
N THR A 99 -6.36 17.81 -19.93
CA THR A 99 -7.71 18.07 -19.46
C THR A 99 -8.17 19.46 -19.92
N THR A 100 -9.35 19.54 -20.51
CA THR A 100 -10.00 20.83 -20.81
C THR A 100 -10.25 21.61 -19.53
N TYR A 101 -10.03 22.94 -19.52
CA TYR A 101 -10.42 23.78 -18.41
C TYR A 101 -11.87 23.54 -18.02
N ARG A 102 -12.10 23.33 -16.75
CA ARG A 102 -13.44 23.06 -16.24
C ARG A 102 -13.69 23.74 -14.91
N SER A 103 -14.92 24.16 -14.72
CA SER A 103 -15.50 24.37 -13.41
C SER A 103 -16.32 23.15 -13.03
N GLU A 104 -16.34 22.81 -11.76
CA GLU A 104 -17.07 21.68 -11.25
C GLU A 104 -18.15 22.19 -10.29
N ASN A 105 -19.42 21.92 -10.65
CA ASN A 105 -20.55 22.16 -9.76
C ASN A 105 -20.92 20.85 -9.09
N TYR A 106 -20.74 20.77 -7.77
CA TYR A 106 -21.04 19.58 -6.99
C TYR A 106 -22.43 19.67 -6.38
N ASN A 107 -23.27 18.65 -6.65
CA ASN A 107 -24.49 18.46 -5.91
C ASN A 107 -24.13 17.84 -4.54
N PRO A 108 -24.61 18.39 -3.40
CA PRO A 108 -24.30 17.89 -2.05
C PRO A 108 -24.52 16.38 -1.85
N ASP A 109 -25.45 15.80 -2.60
CA ASP A 109 -25.83 14.38 -2.49
C ASP A 109 -25.24 13.49 -3.59
N SER A 110 -24.40 14.06 -4.49
CA SER A 110 -23.81 13.35 -5.60
C SER A 110 -22.30 13.58 -5.65
N ARG A 111 -21.54 12.51 -5.88
CA ARG A 111 -20.08 12.56 -6.13
C ARG A 111 -19.71 12.74 -7.61
N LYS A 112 -20.68 12.86 -8.49
CA LYS A 112 -20.45 13.19 -9.90
C LYS A 112 -20.64 14.67 -10.06
N PRO A 113 -19.56 15.46 -10.30
CA PRO A 113 -19.74 16.88 -10.61
C PRO A 113 -20.46 17.00 -11.94
N ASP A 114 -21.33 17.98 -12.04
CA ASP A 114 -21.73 18.50 -13.33
C ASP A 114 -20.56 19.30 -13.88
N VAL A 115 -19.90 18.75 -14.89
CA VAL A 115 -18.70 19.35 -15.50
C VAL A 115 -19.15 20.40 -16.50
N GLU A 116 -18.86 21.66 -16.20
CA GLU A 116 -18.97 22.75 -17.18
C GLU A 116 -17.57 23.07 -17.70
N PHE A 117 -17.38 22.94 -19.01
CA PHE A 117 -16.13 23.33 -19.64
C PHE A 117 -15.98 24.85 -19.54
N GLY A 118 -14.89 25.28 -18.90
CA GLY A 118 -14.54 26.68 -18.70
C GLY A 118 -13.50 27.17 -19.71
N SER A 119 -13.33 28.46 -19.80
CA SER A 119 -12.31 29.09 -20.65
C SER A 119 -11.13 29.68 -19.84
N GLU A 120 -11.15 29.59 -18.52
CA GLU A 120 -10.22 30.28 -17.66
C GLU A 120 -9.34 29.34 -16.84
N LEU A 121 -8.02 29.47 -16.99
CA LEU A 121 -7.01 28.75 -16.21
C LEU A 121 -7.20 28.95 -14.70
N ALA A 122 -7.59 30.17 -14.27
CA ALA A 122 -7.80 30.49 -12.86
C ALA A 122 -8.87 29.60 -12.19
N ALA A 123 -9.97 29.32 -12.90
CA ALA A 123 -11.03 28.43 -12.41
C ALA A 123 -10.52 26.99 -12.30
N ASP A 124 -9.75 26.50 -13.28
CA ASP A 124 -9.17 25.17 -13.26
C ASP A 124 -8.16 25.00 -12.12
N LEU A 125 -7.31 25.98 -11.85
CA LEU A 125 -6.36 25.94 -10.74
C LEU A 125 -7.07 25.98 -9.38
N GLY A 126 -8.13 26.81 -9.26
CA GLY A 126 -8.87 26.98 -8.00
C GLY A 126 -9.62 25.74 -7.51
N ARG A 127 -10.07 24.86 -8.43
CA ARG A 127 -10.75 23.60 -8.08
C ARG A 127 -9.80 22.48 -7.64
N ARG A 128 -8.47 22.68 -7.70
CA ARG A 128 -7.49 21.66 -7.31
C ARG A 128 -7.49 21.43 -5.80
N ASP A 129 -6.89 20.32 -5.38
CA ASP A 129 -6.90 19.90 -3.98
C ASP A 129 -6.12 20.83 -3.05
N PHE A 130 -4.87 21.16 -3.42
CA PHE A 130 -3.96 21.96 -2.60
C PHE A 130 -3.24 23.04 -3.43
N THR A 131 -2.91 24.14 -2.78
CA THR A 131 -2.18 25.28 -3.39
C THR A 131 -0.90 24.85 -4.09
N VAL A 132 -0.14 23.92 -3.48
CA VAL A 132 1.09 23.36 -4.05
C VAL A 132 0.88 22.56 -5.34
N ASN A 133 -0.35 22.17 -5.64
CA ASN A 133 -0.76 21.50 -6.88
C ASN A 133 -1.57 22.44 -7.80
N ALA A 134 -1.81 23.69 -7.36
CA ALA A 134 -2.57 24.70 -8.09
C ALA A 134 -1.64 25.75 -8.75
N MET A 135 -0.46 25.31 -9.16
CA MET A 135 0.53 26.09 -9.91
C MET A 135 0.58 25.60 -11.35
N ALA A 136 0.91 26.47 -12.28
CA ALA A 136 0.98 26.17 -13.70
C ALA A 136 2.22 26.76 -14.37
N LEU A 137 2.65 26.15 -15.49
CA LEU A 137 3.60 26.68 -16.46
C LEU A 137 2.92 26.74 -17.82
N ILE A 138 2.67 27.94 -18.32
CA ILE A 138 2.05 28.16 -19.64
C ILE A 138 3.05 27.81 -20.74
N LEU A 139 2.62 27.04 -21.72
CA LEU A 139 3.45 26.57 -22.82
C LEU A 139 3.13 27.36 -24.13
N PRO A 140 4.14 27.54 -25.00
CA PRO A 140 5.52 27.07 -24.90
C PRO A 140 6.48 27.97 -24.12
N THR A 141 6.00 29.08 -23.56
CA THR A 141 6.83 30.16 -22.97
C THR A 141 7.42 29.80 -21.60
N LEU A 142 6.87 28.80 -20.90
CA LEU A 142 7.17 28.42 -19.52
C LEU A 142 6.88 29.56 -18.53
N GLU A 143 5.92 30.45 -18.84
CA GLU A 143 5.45 31.47 -17.93
C GLU A 143 4.82 30.84 -16.69
N PHE A 144 5.32 31.22 -15.51
CA PHE A 144 4.85 30.65 -14.23
C PHE A 144 3.63 31.39 -13.72
N VAL A 145 2.57 30.65 -13.41
CA VAL A 145 1.31 31.14 -12.85
C VAL A 145 1.07 30.50 -11.48
N ASP A 146 0.92 31.35 -10.47
CA ASP A 146 0.61 30.96 -9.09
C ASP A 146 -0.39 31.95 -8.49
N LEU A 147 -1.67 31.61 -8.58
CA LEU A 147 -2.79 32.46 -8.14
C LEU A 147 -3.15 32.26 -6.66
N PHE A 148 -2.69 31.16 -6.06
CA PHE A 148 -3.09 30.71 -4.74
C PHE A 148 -1.91 30.62 -3.75
N GLU A 149 -0.81 31.30 -4.01
CA GLU A 149 0.40 31.28 -3.19
C GLU A 149 1.02 29.87 -3.00
N GLY A 150 0.86 29.00 -3.98
CA GLY A 150 1.35 27.61 -3.93
C GLY A 150 2.85 27.51 -3.74
N LEU A 151 3.64 28.39 -4.37
CA LEU A 151 5.09 28.43 -4.20
C LEU A 151 5.49 28.81 -2.75
N LYS A 152 4.76 29.74 -2.13
CA LYS A 152 4.99 30.12 -0.74
C LYS A 152 4.67 28.98 0.24
N ASP A 153 3.58 28.24 -0.02
CA ASP A 153 3.22 27.07 0.78
C ASP A 153 4.21 25.91 0.55
N LEU A 154 4.73 25.77 -0.67
CA LEU A 154 5.78 24.81 -1.00
C LEU A 154 7.08 25.09 -0.24
N GLU A 155 7.54 26.36 -0.21
CA GLU A 155 8.72 26.79 0.55
C GLU A 155 8.56 26.52 2.05
N LYS A 156 7.35 26.75 2.59
CA LYS A 156 7.02 26.50 4.01
C LYS A 156 6.73 25.03 4.30
N LYS A 157 6.60 24.18 3.28
CA LYS A 157 6.21 22.79 3.40
C LYS A 157 4.84 22.63 4.09
N ILE A 158 3.85 23.38 3.64
CA ILE A 158 2.49 23.38 4.18
C ILE A 158 1.50 22.96 3.10
N LEU A 159 0.54 22.11 3.47
CA LEU A 159 -0.63 21.76 2.65
C LEU A 159 -1.79 22.68 3.04
N ARG A 160 -2.26 23.46 2.08
CA ARG A 160 -3.40 24.38 2.17
C ARG A 160 -4.28 24.23 0.94
N THR A 161 -5.58 24.40 1.08
CA THR A 161 -6.52 24.39 -0.05
C THR A 161 -6.53 25.77 -0.74
N PRO A 162 -6.77 25.86 -2.07
CA PRO A 162 -6.88 27.13 -2.79
C PRO A 162 -7.98 28.03 -2.23
N PHE A 163 -9.13 27.47 -1.89
CA PHE A 163 -10.25 28.13 -1.22
C PHE A 163 -10.41 27.59 0.21
N THR A 164 -11.59 27.81 0.81
CA THR A 164 -11.84 27.27 2.15
C THR A 164 -11.78 25.75 2.17
N PRO A 165 -11.19 25.13 3.21
CA PRO A 165 -11.14 23.67 3.32
C PRO A 165 -12.54 23.03 3.30
N VAL A 166 -13.53 23.66 3.94
CA VAL A 166 -14.91 23.18 3.97
C VAL A 166 -15.50 23.08 2.56
N GLN A 167 -15.29 24.09 1.72
CA GLN A 167 -15.73 24.03 0.32
C GLN A 167 -14.98 22.93 -0.44
N SER A 168 -13.66 22.88 -0.33
CA SER A 168 -12.82 21.89 -1.01
C SER A 168 -13.25 20.45 -0.68
N PHE A 169 -13.55 20.16 0.59
CA PHE A 169 -13.98 18.84 1.04
C PHE A 169 -15.47 18.55 0.78
N SER A 170 -16.29 19.59 0.63
CA SER A 170 -17.65 19.44 0.12
C SER A 170 -17.66 19.03 -1.34
N ASP A 171 -16.75 19.57 -2.14
CA ASP A 171 -16.60 19.25 -3.55
C ASP A 171 -16.10 17.80 -3.72
N ASP A 172 -15.02 17.41 -3.07
CA ASP A 172 -14.52 16.02 -3.07
C ASP A 172 -13.98 15.63 -1.68
N PRO A 173 -14.73 14.85 -0.90
CA PRO A 173 -14.28 14.39 0.42
C PRO A 173 -13.00 13.56 0.39
N LEU A 174 -12.64 12.92 -0.74
CA LEU A 174 -11.39 12.18 -0.86
C LEU A 174 -10.15 13.07 -0.67
N ARG A 175 -10.28 14.39 -0.88
CA ARG A 175 -9.19 15.34 -0.65
C ARG A 175 -8.67 15.31 0.78
N MET A 176 -9.48 14.92 1.76
CA MET A 176 -9.04 14.70 3.15
C MET A 176 -8.00 13.55 3.23
N LEU A 177 -8.24 12.43 2.56
CA LEU A 177 -7.25 11.34 2.48
C LEU A 177 -6.04 11.73 1.64
N ARG A 178 -6.23 12.53 0.60
CA ARG A 178 -5.12 13.09 -0.19
C ARG A 178 -4.23 14.01 0.66
N ALA A 179 -4.79 14.77 1.62
CA ALA A 179 -4.00 15.55 2.59
C ALA A 179 -3.09 14.65 3.43
N ALA A 180 -3.63 13.56 4.00
CA ALA A 180 -2.86 12.57 4.75
C ALA A 180 -1.78 11.92 3.87
N ARG A 181 -2.10 11.58 2.61
CA ARG A 181 -1.14 11.05 1.65
C ARG A 181 -0.01 12.02 1.34
N PHE A 182 -0.32 13.26 1.00
CA PHE A 182 0.73 14.25 0.69
C PHE A 182 1.58 14.60 1.90
N ALA A 183 1.00 14.61 3.11
CA ALA A 183 1.79 14.73 4.33
C ALA A 183 2.82 13.59 4.44
N SER A 184 2.45 12.35 4.13
CA SER A 184 3.36 11.19 4.08
C SER A 184 4.40 11.28 2.97
N GLN A 185 3.99 11.64 1.75
CA GLN A 185 4.86 11.61 0.58
C GLN A 185 5.83 12.78 0.50
N LEU A 186 5.36 13.96 0.90
CA LEU A 186 6.14 15.22 0.82
C LEU A 186 6.79 15.60 2.14
N GLN A 187 6.36 15.02 3.26
CA GLN A 187 6.72 15.42 4.62
C GLN A 187 6.34 16.88 4.90
N PHE A 188 5.17 17.28 4.43
CA PHE A 188 4.60 18.60 4.65
C PHE A 188 3.65 18.56 5.84
N SER A 189 3.62 19.64 6.61
CA SER A 189 2.58 19.87 7.61
C SER A 189 1.26 20.24 6.92
N ILE A 190 0.16 19.92 7.57
CA ILE A 190 -1.17 20.33 7.11
C ILE A 190 -1.56 21.60 7.89
N ALA A 191 -2.11 22.61 7.22
CA ALA A 191 -2.56 23.83 7.84
C ALA A 191 -3.66 23.54 8.87
N THR A 192 -3.71 24.33 9.96
CA THR A 192 -4.62 24.06 11.10
C THR A 192 -6.09 24.10 10.68
N ASP A 193 -6.47 25.05 9.84
CA ASP A 193 -7.83 25.16 9.29
C ASP A 193 -8.23 23.96 8.42
N VAL A 194 -7.26 23.37 7.73
CA VAL A 194 -7.47 22.12 6.96
C VAL A 194 -7.68 20.94 7.90
N ILE A 195 -6.86 20.82 8.97
CA ILE A 195 -7.02 19.77 9.99
C ILE A 195 -8.38 19.87 10.68
N ASP A 196 -8.81 21.07 11.03
CA ASP A 196 -10.10 21.30 11.71
C ASP A 196 -11.27 20.91 10.79
N ALA A 197 -11.21 21.30 9.52
CA ALA A 197 -12.20 20.88 8.54
C ALA A 197 -12.19 19.34 8.29
N MET A 198 -11.02 18.68 8.31
CA MET A 198 -10.92 17.23 8.21
C MET A 198 -11.66 16.55 9.37
N ARG A 199 -11.51 17.05 10.60
CA ARG A 199 -12.22 16.51 11.79
C ARG A 199 -13.74 16.65 11.67
N GLU A 200 -14.18 17.84 11.25
CA GLU A 200 -15.61 18.12 11.10
C GLU A 200 -16.26 17.30 9.98
N MET A 201 -15.55 17.13 8.88
CA MET A 201 -16.08 16.56 7.65
C MET A 201 -15.72 15.09 7.41
N ALA A 202 -15.00 14.43 8.33
CA ALA A 202 -14.63 13.02 8.21
C ALA A 202 -15.81 12.11 7.83
N PRO A 203 -17.04 12.29 8.37
CA PRO A 203 -18.20 11.47 8.01
C PRO A 203 -18.55 11.50 6.50
N ARG A 204 -18.16 12.54 5.78
CA ARG A 204 -18.40 12.63 4.34
C ARG A 204 -17.63 11.59 3.51
N LEU A 205 -16.65 10.90 4.10
CA LEU A 205 -15.99 9.77 3.42
C LEU A 205 -16.96 8.61 3.11
N ASP A 206 -18.10 8.51 3.78
CA ASP A 206 -19.10 7.48 3.51
C ASP A 206 -19.66 7.52 2.08
N ILE A 207 -19.64 8.69 1.42
CA ILE A 207 -20.09 8.81 0.04
C ILE A 207 -19.01 8.44 -0.98
N VAL A 208 -17.75 8.27 -0.55
CA VAL A 208 -16.63 7.94 -1.44
C VAL A 208 -16.59 6.44 -1.69
N SER A 209 -16.30 6.03 -2.92
CA SER A 209 -16.21 4.60 -3.25
C SER A 209 -15.02 3.93 -2.55
N ALA A 210 -15.21 2.67 -2.18
CA ALA A 210 -14.18 1.88 -1.51
C ALA A 210 -12.90 1.75 -2.33
N GLU A 211 -13.01 1.72 -3.66
CA GLU A 211 -11.88 1.66 -4.58
C GLU A 211 -11.01 2.91 -4.50
N ARG A 212 -11.63 4.11 -4.51
CA ARG A 212 -10.90 5.38 -4.37
C ARG A 212 -10.24 5.50 -2.99
N ILE A 213 -10.94 5.08 -1.93
CA ILE A 213 -10.38 5.04 -0.57
C ILE A 213 -9.17 4.09 -0.51
N ARG A 214 -9.31 2.88 -1.08
CA ARG A 214 -8.21 1.90 -1.15
C ARG A 214 -6.98 2.48 -1.85
N GLU A 215 -7.16 3.15 -2.98
CA GLU A 215 -6.05 3.73 -3.74
C GLU A 215 -5.27 4.77 -2.93
N GLU A 216 -5.97 5.65 -2.19
CA GLU A 216 -5.30 6.61 -1.32
C GLU A 216 -4.61 5.92 -0.13
N LEU A 217 -5.25 4.92 0.50
CA LEU A 217 -4.64 4.12 1.57
C LEU A 217 -3.37 3.40 1.08
N ILE A 218 -3.42 2.77 -0.09
CA ILE A 218 -2.24 2.14 -0.71
C ILE A 218 -1.12 3.17 -0.88
N LYS A 219 -1.42 4.35 -1.42
CA LYS A 219 -0.42 5.41 -1.63
C LYS A 219 0.17 5.95 -0.32
N ILE A 220 -0.60 5.94 0.78
CA ILE A 220 -0.11 6.28 2.12
C ILE A 220 0.84 5.18 2.61
N VAL A 221 0.42 3.92 2.60
CA VAL A 221 1.20 2.77 3.09
C VAL A 221 2.47 2.56 2.27
N MET A 222 2.41 2.81 0.95
CA MET A 222 3.54 2.69 0.04
C MET A 222 4.47 3.91 0.03
N SER A 223 4.14 4.98 0.78
CA SER A 223 5.06 6.12 0.94
C SER A 223 6.28 5.74 1.78
N ASN A 224 7.30 6.60 1.76
CA ASN A 224 8.49 6.42 2.62
C ASN A 224 8.21 6.74 4.09
N HIS A 225 7.15 7.49 4.39
CA HIS A 225 6.81 7.93 5.74
C HIS A 225 5.32 7.69 6.05
N PRO A 226 4.82 6.43 5.99
CA PRO A 226 3.40 6.13 6.16
C PRO A 226 2.87 6.50 7.53
N ARG A 227 3.71 6.47 8.57
CA ARG A 227 3.35 6.91 9.94
C ARG A 227 2.68 8.27 9.92
N VAL A 228 3.21 9.24 9.18
CA VAL A 228 2.69 10.61 9.15
C VAL A 228 1.23 10.65 8.73
N GLY A 229 0.90 10.04 7.58
CA GLY A 229 -0.46 10.00 7.08
C GLY A 229 -1.41 9.16 7.92
N LEU A 230 -0.94 8.00 8.43
CA LEU A 230 -1.73 7.15 9.32
C LEU A 230 -2.07 7.87 10.63
N THR A 231 -1.12 8.61 11.21
CA THR A 231 -1.35 9.43 12.40
C THR A 231 -2.35 10.55 12.12
N VAL A 232 -2.21 11.26 11.01
CA VAL A 232 -3.20 12.27 10.58
C VAL A 232 -4.60 11.66 10.45
N MET A 233 -4.73 10.47 9.85
CA MET A 233 -6.02 9.80 9.72
C MET A 233 -6.65 9.46 11.07
N VAL A 234 -5.86 9.03 12.05
CA VAL A 234 -6.34 8.72 13.40
C VAL A 234 -6.72 10.00 14.16
N GLU A 235 -5.87 11.02 14.15
CA GLU A 235 -6.09 12.27 14.87
C GLU A 235 -7.28 13.11 14.34
N THR A 236 -7.62 12.92 13.06
CA THR A 236 -8.74 13.61 12.40
C THR A 236 -10.02 12.78 12.32
N GLY A 237 -10.01 11.54 12.81
CA GLY A 237 -11.17 10.64 12.75
C GLY A 237 -11.41 9.98 11.38
N LEU A 238 -10.60 10.30 10.36
CA LEU A 238 -10.71 9.67 9.03
C LEU A 238 -10.49 8.15 9.09
N ALA A 239 -9.66 7.67 10.03
CA ALA A 239 -9.38 6.25 10.19
C ALA A 239 -10.64 5.45 10.53
N GLU A 240 -11.63 6.03 11.19
CA GLU A 240 -12.90 5.36 11.52
C GLU A 240 -13.68 4.93 10.28
N TYR A 241 -13.54 5.65 9.17
CA TYR A 241 -14.19 5.38 7.88
C TYR A 241 -13.35 4.50 6.95
N VAL A 242 -12.03 4.48 7.12
CA VAL A 242 -11.10 3.78 6.23
C VAL A 242 -10.61 2.47 6.85
N LEU A 243 -10.06 2.54 8.05
CA LEU A 243 -9.43 1.45 8.79
C LEU A 243 -9.73 1.60 10.30
N PRO A 244 -11.00 1.41 10.72
CA PRO A 244 -11.43 1.63 12.11
C PRO A 244 -10.73 0.71 13.11
N GLU A 245 -10.07 -0.34 12.65
CA GLU A 245 -9.24 -1.20 13.50
C GLU A 245 -8.00 -0.46 14.01
N LEU A 246 -7.47 0.53 13.27
CA LEU A 246 -6.24 1.22 13.61
C LEU A 246 -6.36 2.11 14.87
N PRO A 247 -7.34 3.01 15.01
CA PRO A 247 -7.52 3.78 16.25
C PRO A 247 -7.84 2.90 17.46
N LEU A 248 -8.46 1.72 17.27
CA LEU A 248 -8.73 0.78 18.36
C LEU A 248 -7.46 0.15 18.94
N LEU A 249 -6.31 0.26 18.28
CA LEU A 249 -5.02 -0.17 18.81
C LEU A 249 -4.44 0.78 19.88
N GLN A 250 -4.98 1.99 20.01
CA GLN A 250 -4.68 2.91 21.11
C GLN A 250 -5.34 2.38 22.40
N LEU A 251 -4.80 1.30 22.90
CA LEU A 251 -5.28 0.70 24.15
C LEU A 251 -4.81 1.58 25.33
N GLU A 252 -5.74 1.93 26.23
CA GLU A 252 -5.42 2.65 27.45
C GLU A 252 -4.27 1.96 28.19
N GLU A 253 -3.27 2.74 28.62
CA GLU A 253 -2.19 2.24 29.47
C GLU A 253 -2.79 1.73 30.80
N ASP A 254 -2.42 0.51 31.18
CA ASP A 254 -2.69 -0.01 32.51
C ASP A 254 -1.90 0.81 33.54
N GLU A 255 -2.47 1.08 34.73
CA GLU A 255 -1.85 1.84 35.84
C GLU A 255 -0.43 1.35 36.22
N HIS A 256 -0.06 0.17 35.75
CA HIS A 256 1.26 -0.43 35.98
C HIS A 256 2.25 -0.36 34.81
N HIS A 257 2.01 0.41 33.78
CA HIS A 257 2.92 0.68 32.64
C HIS A 257 3.48 -0.57 31.93
N HIS A 258 2.78 -1.71 32.01
CA HIS A 258 3.27 -2.98 31.47
C HIS A 258 2.93 -3.24 29.99
N HIS A 259 2.05 -2.44 29.39
CA HIS A 259 1.68 -2.60 28.00
C HIS A 259 2.24 -1.46 27.15
N LYS A 260 3.01 -1.84 26.10
CA LYS A 260 3.35 -0.93 25.03
C LYS A 260 2.05 -0.54 24.34
N ASP A 261 1.88 0.73 24.00
CA ASP A 261 0.84 1.17 23.09
C ASP A 261 0.94 0.33 21.80
N VAL A 262 -0.11 -0.48 21.56
CA VAL A 262 -0.13 -1.39 20.40
C VAL A 262 -0.17 -0.59 19.09
N TYR A 263 -0.76 0.60 19.10
CA TYR A 263 -0.75 1.51 17.97
C TYR A 263 0.67 1.96 17.61
N GLU A 264 1.43 2.48 18.58
CA GLU A 264 2.80 2.93 18.36
C GLU A 264 3.72 1.76 17.96
N HIS A 265 3.49 0.57 18.55
CA HIS A 265 4.17 -0.64 18.14
C HIS A 265 3.89 -0.99 16.68
N THR A 266 2.63 -0.98 16.27
CA THR A 266 2.20 -1.28 14.89
C THR A 266 2.85 -0.33 13.87
N LEU A 267 2.85 0.97 14.16
CA LEU A 267 3.52 1.94 13.29
C LEU A 267 5.04 1.71 13.24
N LYS A 268 5.65 1.32 14.35
CA LYS A 268 7.09 0.98 14.40
C LYS A 268 7.40 -0.28 13.59
N VAL A 269 6.55 -1.29 13.67
CA VAL A 269 6.69 -2.52 12.86
C VAL A 269 6.60 -2.21 11.37
N LEU A 270 5.67 -1.33 10.96
CA LEU A 270 5.57 -0.89 9.57
C LEU A 270 6.85 -0.16 9.09
N GLU A 271 7.41 0.74 9.91
CA GLU A 271 8.67 1.43 9.59
C GLU A 271 9.84 0.43 9.46
N GLN A 272 9.94 -0.54 10.38
CA GLN A 272 10.98 -1.56 10.33
C GLN A 272 10.80 -2.52 9.14
N ALA A 273 9.57 -2.81 8.72
CA ALA A 273 9.31 -3.58 7.52
C ALA A 273 9.81 -2.84 6.27
N ILE A 274 9.61 -1.51 6.18
CA ILE A 274 10.13 -0.67 5.11
C ILE A 274 11.66 -0.67 5.10
N ASP A 275 12.30 -0.55 6.26
CA ASP A 275 13.77 -0.60 6.36
C ASP A 275 14.33 -1.94 5.84
N LEU A 276 13.62 -3.05 6.06
CA LEU A 276 13.99 -4.38 5.56
C LEU A 276 13.75 -4.57 4.05
N GLU A 277 12.87 -3.77 3.44
CA GLU A 277 12.68 -3.77 1.99
C GLU A 277 13.79 -3.02 1.26
N THR A 278 14.19 -1.87 1.81
CA THR A 278 15.06 -0.89 1.15
C THR A 278 16.55 -1.16 1.34
N GLY A 279 16.93 -2.13 2.16
CA GLY A 279 18.33 -2.48 2.45
C GLY A 279 19.08 -3.13 1.31
N HIS A 280 18.49 -3.25 0.10
CA HIS A 280 19.12 -3.85 -1.10
C HIS A 280 19.35 -2.82 -2.20
N GLU A 281 20.50 -2.89 -2.85
CA GLU A 281 20.75 -2.16 -4.10
C GLU A 281 20.67 -3.11 -5.32
N PRO A 282 19.95 -2.74 -6.41
CA PRO A 282 19.11 -1.54 -6.54
C PRO A 282 17.88 -1.63 -5.63
N GLN A 283 17.36 -0.47 -5.18
CA GLN A 283 16.13 -0.41 -4.39
C GLN A 283 15.00 -1.12 -5.14
N LEU A 284 14.50 -2.18 -4.52
CA LEU A 284 13.32 -2.87 -5.04
C LEU A 284 12.08 -1.99 -4.81
N PRO A 285 11.06 -2.07 -5.68
CA PRO A 285 9.76 -1.48 -5.39
C PRO A 285 9.26 -1.94 -4.03
N GLY A 286 8.62 -1.05 -3.26
CA GLY A 286 8.06 -1.41 -1.96
C GLY A 286 7.08 -2.58 -2.08
N ASP A 287 7.02 -3.43 -1.06
CA ASP A 287 6.15 -4.61 -1.01
C ASP A 287 4.83 -4.30 -0.29
N LEU A 288 3.77 -4.05 -1.05
CA LEU A 288 2.44 -3.75 -0.51
C LEU A 288 1.94 -4.84 0.45
N ILE A 289 2.17 -6.11 0.13
CA ILE A 289 1.70 -7.25 0.93
C ILE A 289 2.37 -7.24 2.31
N LEU A 290 3.69 -7.08 2.33
CA LEU A 290 4.45 -7.00 3.58
C LEU A 290 4.03 -5.78 4.42
N ARG A 291 3.89 -4.60 3.80
CA ARG A 291 3.51 -3.37 4.51
C ARG A 291 2.08 -3.44 5.07
N MET A 292 1.14 -3.98 4.30
CA MET A 292 -0.22 -4.22 4.77
C MET A 292 -0.26 -5.25 5.90
N ALA A 293 0.52 -6.33 5.80
CA ALA A 293 0.63 -7.31 6.87
C ALA A 293 1.23 -6.68 8.15
N ALA A 294 2.26 -5.85 8.02
CA ALA A 294 2.85 -5.11 9.15
C ALA A 294 1.85 -4.14 9.81
N LEU A 295 1.03 -3.46 9.00
CA LEU A 295 -0.02 -2.56 9.51
C LEU A 295 -1.17 -3.31 10.21
N LEU A 296 -1.46 -4.55 9.80
CA LEU A 296 -2.65 -5.29 10.24
C LEU A 296 -2.33 -6.45 11.19
N HIS A 297 -1.05 -6.77 11.48
CA HIS A 297 -0.68 -7.98 12.23
C HIS A 297 -1.35 -8.06 13.60
N ASP A 298 -1.49 -6.94 14.26
CA ASP A 298 -1.98 -6.83 15.66
C ASP A 298 -3.45 -6.37 15.79
N ILE A 299 -4.20 -6.20 14.71
CA ILE A 299 -5.59 -5.70 14.77
C ILE A 299 -6.55 -6.62 15.54
N GLY A 300 -6.15 -7.85 15.81
CA GLY A 300 -6.91 -8.79 16.64
C GLY A 300 -6.81 -8.52 18.15
N LYS A 301 -5.77 -7.81 18.60
CA LYS A 301 -5.49 -7.59 20.03
C LYS A 301 -6.63 -6.94 20.82
N PRO A 302 -7.30 -5.89 20.34
CA PRO A 302 -8.42 -5.30 21.08
C PRO A 302 -9.54 -6.29 21.37
N LYS A 303 -9.83 -7.20 20.43
CA LYS A 303 -10.91 -8.20 20.56
C LYS A 303 -10.53 -9.42 21.42
N THR A 304 -9.25 -9.67 21.58
CA THR A 304 -8.73 -10.83 22.34
C THR A 304 -8.14 -10.41 23.69
N ARG A 305 -8.21 -9.11 24.02
CA ARG A 305 -7.73 -8.58 25.29
C ARG A 305 -8.44 -9.26 26.48
N LYS A 306 -7.64 -9.81 27.37
CA LYS A 306 -8.14 -10.45 28.58
C LYS A 306 -7.25 -10.06 29.77
N PHE A 307 -7.92 -9.69 30.88
CA PHE A 307 -7.22 -9.43 32.14
C PHE A 307 -7.10 -10.73 32.90
N GLU A 308 -5.89 -11.16 33.18
CA GLU A 308 -5.60 -12.37 33.93
C GLU A 308 -5.69 -12.11 35.45
N SER A 309 -5.82 -13.19 36.24
CA SER A 309 -6.00 -13.09 37.69
C SER A 309 -4.79 -12.48 38.44
N ASP A 310 -3.62 -12.46 37.82
CA ASP A 310 -2.37 -11.87 38.35
C ASP A 310 -2.13 -10.42 37.89
N GLY A 311 -3.15 -9.78 37.27
CA GLY A 311 -3.11 -8.40 36.79
C GLY A 311 -2.43 -8.23 35.43
N ARG A 312 -1.93 -9.31 34.82
CA ARG A 312 -1.37 -9.26 33.45
C ARG A 312 -2.48 -9.21 32.42
N VAL A 313 -2.19 -8.59 31.27
CA VAL A 313 -3.08 -8.62 30.11
C VAL A 313 -2.53 -9.61 29.08
N SER A 314 -3.41 -10.46 28.56
CA SER A 314 -3.10 -11.42 27.48
C SER A 314 -3.91 -11.14 26.24
N PHE A 315 -3.42 -11.62 25.08
CA PHE A 315 -4.04 -11.45 23.76
C PHE A 315 -4.03 -12.79 23.01
N HIS A 316 -4.47 -13.86 23.66
CA HIS A 316 -4.42 -15.20 23.07
C HIS A 316 -5.21 -15.28 21.76
N HIS A 317 -4.58 -15.90 20.76
CA HIS A 317 -5.16 -16.13 19.41
C HIS A 317 -5.49 -14.84 18.65
N HIS A 318 -4.81 -13.70 18.97
CA HIS A 318 -5.03 -12.46 18.22
C HIS A 318 -4.61 -12.58 16.75
N GLU A 319 -3.65 -13.44 16.41
CA GLU A 319 -3.23 -13.76 15.06
C GLU A 319 -4.37 -14.35 14.22
N VAL A 320 -5.11 -15.32 14.77
CA VAL A 320 -6.25 -15.96 14.08
C VAL A 320 -7.43 -14.99 13.95
N VAL A 321 -7.71 -14.25 15.03
CA VAL A 321 -8.78 -13.22 15.02
C VAL A 321 -8.40 -12.08 14.08
N GLY A 322 -7.16 -11.62 14.13
CA GLY A 322 -6.61 -10.60 13.26
C GLY A 322 -6.69 -10.97 11.78
N ALA A 323 -6.31 -12.20 11.42
CA ALA A 323 -6.42 -12.69 10.04
C ALA A 323 -7.86 -12.64 9.51
N ARG A 324 -8.85 -13.03 10.31
CA ARG A 324 -10.28 -12.92 9.93
C ARG A 324 -10.73 -11.46 9.77
N MET A 325 -10.26 -10.57 10.66
CA MET A 325 -10.56 -9.14 10.57
C MET A 325 -9.90 -8.52 9.34
N THR A 326 -8.66 -8.88 9.02
CA THR A 326 -7.94 -8.49 7.81
C THR A 326 -8.71 -8.87 6.55
N LYS A 327 -9.14 -10.14 6.43
CA LYS A 327 -9.98 -10.58 5.29
C LYS A 327 -11.24 -9.74 5.14
N LYS A 328 -11.94 -9.48 6.23
CA LYS A 328 -13.16 -8.67 6.21
C LYS A 328 -12.88 -7.24 5.79
N ARG A 329 -11.85 -6.59 6.35
CA ARG A 329 -11.48 -5.20 6.06
C ARG A 329 -11.02 -5.03 4.63
N MET A 330 -10.05 -5.82 4.18
CA MET A 330 -9.53 -5.72 2.83
C MET A 330 -10.60 -6.03 1.76
N LYS A 331 -11.51 -6.96 2.04
CA LYS A 331 -12.67 -7.21 1.15
C LYS A 331 -13.60 -6.00 1.08
N SER A 332 -13.88 -5.31 2.19
CA SER A 332 -14.71 -4.10 2.19
C SER A 332 -14.06 -2.96 1.40
N LEU A 333 -12.73 -2.90 1.39
CA LEU A 333 -11.94 -1.94 0.61
C LEU A 333 -11.67 -2.41 -0.83
N ARG A 334 -12.24 -3.54 -1.27
CA ARG A 334 -12.14 -4.04 -2.65
C ARG A 334 -10.71 -4.36 -3.09
N PHE A 335 -9.86 -4.87 -2.21
CA PHE A 335 -8.60 -5.49 -2.60
C PHE A 335 -8.84 -6.76 -3.43
N SER A 336 -7.85 -7.21 -4.20
CA SER A 336 -7.94 -8.47 -4.93
C SER A 336 -7.95 -9.67 -3.96
N ASN A 337 -8.55 -10.78 -4.38
CA ASN A 337 -8.57 -11.99 -3.54
C ASN A 337 -7.17 -12.48 -3.20
N GLU A 338 -6.23 -12.40 -4.13
CA GLU A 338 -4.83 -12.75 -3.93
C GLU A 338 -4.20 -11.91 -2.82
N GLN A 339 -4.33 -10.57 -2.89
CA GLN A 339 -3.83 -9.67 -1.85
C GLN A 339 -4.46 -9.94 -0.48
N ILE A 340 -5.78 -10.22 -0.45
CA ILE A 340 -6.50 -10.55 0.79
C ILE A 340 -5.96 -11.84 1.40
N ASP A 341 -5.75 -12.88 0.60
CA ASP A 341 -5.28 -14.18 1.09
C ASP A 341 -3.82 -14.09 1.56
N GLU A 342 -2.93 -13.46 0.79
CA GLU A 342 -1.52 -13.29 1.16
C GLU A 342 -1.34 -12.48 2.46
N VAL A 343 -1.99 -11.31 2.57
CA VAL A 343 -1.88 -10.47 3.77
C VAL A 343 -2.45 -11.18 4.99
N SER A 344 -3.63 -11.82 4.86
CA SER A 344 -4.25 -12.49 6.00
C SER A 344 -3.48 -13.75 6.44
N GLN A 345 -2.83 -14.45 5.53
CA GLN A 345 -1.95 -15.56 5.86
C GLN A 345 -0.71 -15.09 6.64
N LEU A 346 -0.09 -13.98 6.23
CA LEU A 346 1.02 -13.39 6.96
C LEU A 346 0.59 -12.96 8.38
N VAL A 347 -0.58 -12.33 8.52
CA VAL A 347 -1.14 -11.97 9.82
C VAL A 347 -1.38 -13.20 10.70
N GLU A 348 -1.88 -14.31 10.13
CA GLU A 348 -2.09 -15.56 10.87
C GLU A 348 -0.79 -16.20 11.33
N LEU A 349 0.25 -16.08 10.53
CA LEU A 349 1.53 -16.78 10.78
C LEU A 349 2.55 -15.95 11.56
N HIS A 350 2.33 -14.65 11.81
CA HIS A 350 3.37 -13.77 12.36
C HIS A 350 3.92 -14.21 13.72
N LEU A 351 3.14 -14.92 14.54
CA LEU A 351 3.58 -15.44 15.83
C LEU A 351 4.30 -16.79 15.76
N ARG A 352 4.29 -17.46 14.60
CA ARG A 352 4.88 -18.81 14.49
C ARG A 352 6.36 -18.86 14.87
N PHE A 353 7.10 -17.80 14.61
CA PHE A 353 8.52 -17.72 14.96
C PHE A 353 8.78 -17.67 16.46
N HIS A 354 7.86 -17.15 17.28
CA HIS A 354 8.13 -16.96 18.71
C HIS A 354 8.45 -18.26 19.46
N GLY A 355 7.99 -19.40 18.98
CA GLY A 355 8.36 -20.71 19.49
C GLY A 355 9.83 -21.11 19.23
N TYR A 356 10.49 -20.53 18.22
CA TYR A 356 11.87 -20.85 17.87
C TYR A 356 12.89 -20.24 18.85
N GLY A 357 12.65 -19.05 19.37
CA GLY A 357 13.56 -18.34 20.26
C GLY A 357 13.64 -18.89 21.69
N THR A 358 12.77 -19.86 22.06
CA THR A 358 12.68 -20.45 23.40
C THR A 358 13.16 -21.89 23.49
N GLY A 359 13.52 -22.53 22.37
CA GLY A 359 14.00 -23.92 22.30
C GLY A 359 14.47 -24.30 20.91
N GLU A 360 15.12 -25.45 20.79
CA GLU A 360 15.49 -26.01 19.48
C GLU A 360 14.26 -26.54 18.75
N TRP A 361 13.96 -25.98 17.59
CA TRP A 361 12.96 -26.57 16.71
C TRP A 361 13.48 -27.88 16.12
N SER A 362 12.62 -28.89 16.08
CA SER A 362 12.89 -30.09 15.31
C SER A 362 12.81 -29.79 13.82
N ASP A 363 13.41 -30.62 12.98
CA ASP A 363 13.28 -30.52 11.53
C ASP A 363 11.82 -30.58 11.07
N SER A 364 11.00 -31.39 11.75
CA SER A 364 9.56 -31.44 11.57
C SER A 364 8.89 -30.06 11.76
N ALA A 365 9.27 -29.31 12.80
CA ALA A 365 8.72 -27.97 13.02
C ALA A 365 9.16 -26.97 11.92
N VAL A 366 10.41 -27.06 11.46
CA VAL A 366 10.91 -26.24 10.36
C VAL A 366 10.20 -26.56 9.06
N ARG A 367 10.01 -27.84 8.73
CA ARG A 367 9.26 -28.26 7.52
C ARG A 367 7.83 -27.72 7.53
N ARG A 368 7.13 -27.80 8.69
CA ARG A 368 5.78 -27.22 8.84
C ARG A 368 5.77 -25.71 8.67
N TYR A 369 6.74 -25.02 9.24
CA TYR A 369 6.87 -23.56 9.09
C TYR A 369 7.03 -23.14 7.63
N VAL A 370 7.95 -23.81 6.89
CA VAL A 370 8.18 -23.54 5.47
C VAL A 370 6.93 -23.86 4.63
N ARG A 371 6.32 -25.02 4.86
CA ARG A 371 5.08 -25.41 4.16
C ARG A 371 3.94 -24.42 4.40
N ASP A 372 3.72 -24.03 5.66
CA ASP A 372 2.62 -23.14 6.02
C ASP A 372 2.83 -21.72 5.47
N ALA A 373 4.07 -21.28 5.36
CA ALA A 373 4.40 -19.99 4.75
C ALA A 373 4.35 -20.05 3.20
N GLY A 374 4.78 -21.17 2.62
CA GLY A 374 4.83 -21.34 1.16
C GLY A 374 5.58 -20.19 0.46
N PRO A 375 5.02 -19.59 -0.60
CA PRO A 375 5.65 -18.50 -1.34
C PRO A 375 5.82 -17.22 -0.52
N LEU A 376 5.16 -17.10 0.63
CA LEU A 376 5.24 -15.95 1.52
C LEU A 376 6.39 -16.02 2.53
N LEU A 377 7.24 -17.07 2.50
CA LEU A 377 8.27 -17.32 3.49
C LEU A 377 9.20 -16.11 3.68
N SER A 378 9.69 -15.51 2.60
CA SER A 378 10.57 -14.33 2.67
C SER A 378 9.87 -13.13 3.30
N ARG A 379 8.58 -12.90 2.96
CA ARG A 379 7.76 -11.83 3.57
C ARG A 379 7.49 -12.11 5.05
N LEU A 380 7.25 -13.37 5.41
CA LEU A 380 7.05 -13.77 6.80
C LEU A 380 8.31 -13.53 7.65
N HIS A 381 9.50 -13.84 7.14
CA HIS A 381 10.76 -13.54 7.81
C HIS A 381 10.93 -12.03 8.04
N LYS A 382 10.66 -11.20 7.03
CA LYS A 382 10.73 -9.74 7.17
C LYS A 382 9.71 -9.22 8.18
N LEU A 383 8.47 -9.72 8.16
CA LEU A 383 7.42 -9.33 9.10
C LEU A 383 7.80 -9.67 10.54
N THR A 384 8.25 -10.90 10.80
CA THR A 384 8.63 -11.34 12.15
C THR A 384 9.87 -10.62 12.68
N ARG A 385 10.86 -10.32 11.80
CA ARG A 385 12.01 -9.46 12.15
C ARG A 385 11.55 -8.03 12.49
N ALA A 386 10.65 -7.46 11.69
CA ALA A 386 10.08 -6.13 11.92
C ALA A 386 9.28 -6.05 13.23
N ASP A 387 8.51 -7.10 13.57
CA ASP A 387 7.73 -7.18 14.80
C ASP A 387 8.61 -7.31 16.06
N SER A 388 9.86 -7.75 15.93
CA SER A 388 10.79 -7.90 17.04
C SER A 388 11.28 -6.57 17.61
N THR A 389 10.37 -5.80 18.22
CA THR A 389 10.68 -4.51 18.84
C THR A 389 11.11 -4.69 20.29
N THR A 390 12.39 -4.48 20.59
CA THR A 390 12.90 -4.50 21.96
C THR A 390 13.85 -3.33 22.24
N ARG A 391 13.77 -2.76 23.45
CA ARG A 391 14.71 -1.73 23.91
C ARG A 391 16.05 -2.31 24.37
N SER A 392 16.11 -3.61 24.61
CA SER A 392 17.33 -4.30 25.09
C SER A 392 18.19 -4.70 23.90
N LYS A 393 19.39 -4.09 23.77
CA LYS A 393 20.36 -4.43 22.73
C LYS A 393 20.73 -5.92 22.75
N ARG A 394 20.95 -6.48 23.94
CA ARG A 394 21.25 -7.91 24.11
C ARG A 394 20.11 -8.82 23.61
N ARG A 395 18.85 -8.42 23.85
CA ARG A 395 17.67 -9.16 23.32
C ARG A 395 17.56 -9.05 21.82
N ALA A 396 17.77 -7.85 21.26
CA ALA A 396 17.76 -7.64 19.83
C ALA A 396 18.80 -8.51 19.12
N GLU A 397 20.04 -8.53 19.62
CA GLU A 397 21.13 -9.38 19.09
C GLU A 397 20.82 -10.88 19.19
N ALA A 398 20.20 -11.32 20.29
CA ALA A 398 19.82 -12.72 20.47
C ALA A 398 18.70 -13.12 19.48
N LEU A 399 17.70 -12.27 19.27
CA LEU A 399 16.64 -12.49 18.30
C LEU A 399 17.20 -12.51 16.88
N GLN A 400 18.07 -11.57 16.51
CA GLN A 400 18.71 -11.55 15.20
C GLN A 400 19.44 -12.87 14.92
N LYS A 401 20.24 -13.36 15.87
CA LYS A 401 20.93 -14.65 15.75
C LYS A 401 19.95 -15.83 15.59
N ALA A 402 18.82 -15.78 16.30
CA ALA A 402 17.79 -16.82 16.16
C ALA A 402 17.14 -16.83 14.77
N TYR A 403 16.85 -15.65 14.21
CA TYR A 403 16.37 -15.53 12.83
C TYR A 403 17.38 -16.06 11.82
N ASP A 404 18.65 -15.60 11.93
CA ASP A 404 19.71 -16.03 11.02
C ASP A 404 19.92 -17.55 11.13
N GLY A 405 19.85 -18.12 12.35
CA GLY A 405 19.93 -19.55 12.59
C GLY A 405 18.77 -20.35 11.97
N LEU A 406 17.54 -19.82 12.03
CA LEU A 406 16.39 -20.45 11.38
C LEU A 406 16.53 -20.41 9.84
N GLU A 407 16.90 -19.27 9.27
CA GLU A 407 17.08 -19.14 7.83
C GLU A 407 18.17 -20.07 7.29
N GLN A 408 19.30 -20.16 8.02
CA GLN A 408 20.36 -21.11 7.66
C GLN A 408 19.86 -22.56 7.71
N ARG A 409 19.14 -22.93 8.76
CA ARG A 409 18.61 -24.29 8.90
C ARG A 409 17.57 -24.63 7.81
N ILE A 410 16.74 -23.65 7.41
CA ILE A 410 15.83 -23.80 6.27
C ILE A 410 16.65 -24.08 5.00
N ALA A 411 17.70 -23.29 4.74
CA ALA A 411 18.57 -23.48 3.58
C ALA A 411 19.23 -24.87 3.57
N ASP A 412 19.75 -25.31 4.72
CA ASP A 412 20.37 -26.63 4.85
C ASP A 412 19.36 -27.78 4.56
N LEU A 413 18.13 -27.65 5.08
CA LEU A 413 17.07 -28.62 4.81
C LEU A 413 16.56 -28.56 3.36
N GLN A 414 16.49 -27.35 2.74
CA GLN A 414 16.13 -27.20 1.33
C GLN A 414 17.11 -27.91 0.42
N GLU A 415 18.42 -27.78 0.71
CA GLU A 415 19.47 -28.49 -0.05
C GLU A 415 19.34 -30.02 0.08
N GLN A 416 18.93 -30.51 1.26
CA GLN A 416 18.82 -31.94 1.54
C GLN A 416 17.51 -32.59 1.04
N GLU A 417 16.39 -31.86 1.06
CA GLU A 417 15.06 -32.44 1.01
C GLU A 417 14.09 -31.81 -0.01
N GLU A 418 14.51 -30.85 -0.82
CA GLU A 418 13.62 -30.12 -1.73
C GLU A 418 12.36 -29.56 -1.03
N LEU A 419 12.54 -28.81 0.07
CA LEU A 419 11.46 -28.32 0.93
C LEU A 419 10.36 -27.54 0.20
N ASP A 420 10.67 -26.88 -0.91
CA ASP A 420 9.73 -26.05 -1.67
C ASP A 420 8.60 -26.88 -2.32
N SER A 421 8.75 -28.20 -2.38
CA SER A 421 7.77 -29.13 -2.97
C SER A 421 7.40 -30.29 -2.04
N ILE A 422 7.29 -30.04 -0.73
CA ILE A 422 6.91 -31.08 0.23
C ILE A 422 5.56 -31.69 -0.15
N ARG A 423 5.62 -32.95 -0.59
CA ARG A 423 4.49 -33.82 -0.89
C ARG A 423 4.71 -35.19 -0.25
N PRO A 424 3.65 -35.97 -0.07
CA PRO A 424 3.80 -37.38 0.31
C PRO A 424 4.72 -38.14 -0.65
N ASP A 425 5.47 -39.09 -0.11
CA ASP A 425 6.37 -39.95 -0.90
C ASP A 425 5.62 -40.89 -1.84
N LEU A 426 4.28 -41.04 -1.67
CA LEU A 426 3.38 -41.73 -2.57
C LEU A 426 2.30 -40.78 -3.09
N ASN A 427 2.04 -40.80 -4.38
CA ASN A 427 0.96 -40.04 -5.00
C ASN A 427 -0.40 -40.72 -4.89
N GLY A 428 -1.49 -40.00 -5.25
CA GLY A 428 -2.85 -40.55 -5.15
C GLY A 428 -3.10 -41.85 -5.96
N ALA A 429 -2.46 -42.00 -7.12
CA ALA A 429 -2.58 -43.22 -7.94
C ALA A 429 -1.90 -44.42 -7.25
N GLN A 430 -0.71 -44.21 -6.70
CA GLN A 430 0.00 -45.23 -5.93
C GLN A 430 -0.76 -45.63 -4.65
N ILE A 431 -1.37 -44.67 -3.96
CA ILE A 431 -2.21 -44.94 -2.78
C ILE A 431 -3.40 -45.84 -3.16
N MET A 432 -4.10 -45.50 -4.24
CA MET A 432 -5.23 -46.30 -4.72
C MET A 432 -4.81 -47.71 -5.10
N GLU A 433 -3.68 -47.86 -5.76
CA GLU A 433 -3.13 -49.16 -6.16
C GLU A 433 -2.75 -50.03 -4.93
N ILE A 434 -2.02 -49.44 -3.96
CA ILE A 434 -1.55 -50.15 -2.76
C ILE A 434 -2.72 -50.59 -1.87
N LEU A 435 -3.73 -49.71 -1.70
CA LEU A 435 -4.88 -49.99 -0.82
C LEU A 435 -6.03 -50.74 -1.53
N GLY A 436 -5.97 -50.86 -2.87
CA GLY A 436 -7.04 -51.50 -3.66
C GLY A 436 -8.37 -50.74 -3.62
N ILE A 437 -8.33 -49.41 -3.51
CA ILE A 437 -9.50 -48.52 -3.39
C ILE A 437 -9.66 -47.61 -4.60
N GLY A 438 -10.89 -47.17 -4.86
CA GLY A 438 -11.18 -46.18 -5.91
C GLY A 438 -10.94 -44.73 -5.44
N PRO A 439 -11.03 -43.77 -6.38
CA PRO A 439 -10.91 -42.35 -6.04
C PRO A 439 -12.03 -41.93 -5.07
N GLY A 440 -11.66 -41.31 -3.95
CA GLY A 440 -12.62 -40.91 -2.92
C GLY A 440 -11.99 -40.25 -1.71
N ARG A 441 -12.80 -40.04 -0.69
CA ARG A 441 -12.42 -39.43 0.59
C ARG A 441 -11.27 -40.18 1.27
N GLU A 442 -11.27 -41.50 1.19
CA GLU A 442 -10.25 -42.37 1.81
C GLU A 442 -8.85 -42.11 1.24
N VAL A 443 -8.74 -41.89 -0.08
CA VAL A 443 -7.46 -41.50 -0.72
C VAL A 443 -6.97 -40.17 -0.19
N GLY A 444 -7.86 -39.20 0.03
CA GLY A 444 -7.52 -37.92 0.61
C GLY A 444 -7.03 -38.01 2.06
N GLU A 445 -7.64 -38.92 2.86
CA GLU A 445 -7.22 -39.16 4.24
C GLU A 445 -5.86 -39.88 4.29
N ALA A 446 -5.63 -40.84 3.41
CA ALA A 446 -4.34 -41.55 3.26
C ALA A 446 -3.23 -40.59 2.80
N TYR A 447 -3.54 -39.70 1.83
CA TYR A 447 -2.62 -38.67 1.37
C TYR A 447 -2.24 -37.73 2.49
N LYS A 448 -3.21 -37.31 3.31
CA LYS A 448 -2.96 -36.47 4.47
C LYS A 448 -2.10 -37.17 5.53
N PHE A 449 -2.35 -38.42 5.81
CA PHE A 449 -1.51 -39.22 6.72
C PHE A 449 -0.05 -39.27 6.24
N LEU A 450 0.17 -39.62 4.97
CA LEU A 450 1.52 -39.67 4.40
C LEU A 450 2.20 -38.30 4.37
N LEU A 451 1.45 -37.19 4.19
CA LEU A 451 1.99 -35.85 4.28
C LEU A 451 2.46 -35.52 5.71
N GLU A 452 1.66 -35.86 6.72
CA GLU A 452 2.08 -35.65 8.13
C GLU A 452 3.31 -36.49 8.46
N LEU A 453 3.36 -37.70 7.97
CA LEU A 453 4.52 -38.61 8.12
C LEU A 453 5.78 -38.02 7.48
N ARG A 454 5.64 -37.47 6.28
CA ARG A 454 6.73 -36.78 5.57
C ARG A 454 7.23 -35.55 6.33
N LEU A 455 6.33 -34.77 6.93
CA LEU A 455 6.67 -33.62 7.73
C LEU A 455 7.39 -34.00 9.03
N ASP A 456 7.03 -35.12 9.64
CA ASP A 456 7.62 -35.59 10.90
C ASP A 456 8.99 -36.21 10.70
N GLN A 457 9.12 -37.07 9.71
CA GLN A 457 10.30 -37.95 9.55
C GLN A 457 11.24 -37.54 8.40
N GLY A 458 10.81 -36.62 7.54
CA GLY A 458 11.53 -36.28 6.31
C GLY A 458 11.24 -37.25 5.18
N PRO A 459 12.07 -37.27 4.10
CA PRO A 459 11.90 -38.16 2.96
C PRO A 459 11.97 -39.65 3.37
N LEU A 460 11.00 -40.43 2.91
CA LEU A 460 10.99 -41.86 3.13
C LEU A 460 11.24 -42.60 1.82
N ALA A 461 11.94 -43.76 1.89
CA ALA A 461 12.02 -44.64 0.77
C ALA A 461 10.59 -45.13 0.41
N PRO A 462 10.25 -45.33 -0.88
CA PRO A 462 8.90 -45.71 -1.31
C PRO A 462 8.38 -46.97 -0.63
N GLN A 463 9.24 -47.95 -0.34
CA GLN A 463 8.88 -49.19 0.36
C GLN A 463 8.44 -48.90 1.80
N LEU A 464 9.18 -48.03 2.52
CA LEU A 464 8.85 -47.69 3.88
C LEU A 464 7.56 -46.88 3.96
N ALA A 465 7.34 -45.95 3.02
CA ALA A 465 6.10 -45.19 2.91
C ALA A 465 4.89 -46.10 2.67
N GLN A 466 5.06 -47.16 1.84
CA GLN A 466 4.05 -48.17 1.60
C GLN A 466 3.75 -48.99 2.87
N GLU A 467 4.77 -49.42 3.60
CA GLU A 467 4.59 -50.17 4.86
C GLU A 467 3.82 -49.36 5.89
N GLN A 468 4.18 -48.08 6.05
CA GLN A 468 3.49 -47.18 6.95
C GLN A 468 2.03 -46.92 6.53
N LEU A 469 1.77 -46.78 5.25
CA LEU A 469 0.43 -46.64 4.69
C LEU A 469 -0.44 -47.86 5.00
N LEU A 470 0.08 -49.07 4.78
CA LEU A 470 -0.64 -50.32 5.04
C LEU A 470 -0.90 -50.52 6.54
N LEU A 471 0.07 -50.20 7.40
CA LEU A 471 -0.12 -50.26 8.84
C LEU A 471 -1.24 -49.32 9.30
N TRP A 472 -1.16 -48.05 8.89
CA TRP A 472 -2.18 -47.06 9.20
C TRP A 472 -3.58 -47.45 8.68
N TRP A 473 -3.63 -48.07 7.49
CA TRP A 473 -4.88 -48.56 6.92
C TRP A 473 -5.48 -49.72 7.73
N SER A 474 -4.64 -50.64 8.18
CA SER A 474 -5.08 -51.80 8.96
C SER A 474 -5.62 -51.42 10.36
N GLU A 475 -5.18 -50.32 10.92
CA GLU A 475 -5.66 -49.82 12.23
C GLU A 475 -7.03 -49.13 12.15
N ARG A 476 -7.58 -48.88 10.97
CA ARG A 476 -8.88 -48.23 10.72
C ARG A 476 -10.03 -49.21 10.42
N GLY A 477 -9.71 -50.43 10.07
CA GLY A 477 -10.66 -51.49 9.84
C GLY A 477 -10.72 -52.38 11.04
#